data_59496e39ede44937a761e24ebf4ef409
#
_entry.id   59496e39ede44937a761e24ebf4ef409
#
_cell.length_a   1.000
_cell.length_b   1.000
_cell.length_c   1.000
_cell.angle_alpha   90.00
_cell.angle_beta   90.00
_cell.angle_gamma   90.00
#
_symmetry.space_group_name_H-M   'P 1'
#
loop_
_entity.id
_entity.type
_entity.pdbx_description
1 polymer ?
#
loop_
_entity_poly.entity_id
_entity_poly.type
_entity_poly.pdbx_seq_one_letter_code
_entity_poly.pdbx_strand_id
1 'polypeptide(L)'
;VKVVITKQENGTKGHPVGRVVEILEQNKNKWVGTVQQQGSVTFVIPISRRMHYDIFVRTENLKGAKHNDRVVVELSKRPTAAKNPEGKIIEVFGPMGENDVEIHTIMAEFNLPTQFPKNVLAETSAIPADISKDEIARRKDFREVFTITIDPEDAKDFDDALSLRALPNGHIEVGVHIADVSYYVQEGSIIDQEAFERGTSVYLVDRTIPMLPEQLSNELCSLKPHEDRPAFSAVFELDKQGNLHHEWFGETVIHSDERLSYEEAQQTITQPTHSLHEQITTLNNLAKKLRADRLKRGAINFDTPSVKFQLDKQGRPLSILPKISQDSHRLIEEFMLLANKRVALHVRRMKQGKQFPTFVYRTHDQPNLEKLGDFALFVKQFGYSIQTEPQEIAQSINVLSEGLAGKPEAHIIQTLAIRLMAKALYTTEAKPHFGLAFEHYTHFTSPIRRYPDLLVHRLLKKYLKGEFHFEEAVYEKKCKHASEREKVAADAERASIKYKQVELMQTLEGKRLKGVISSLMEWGIYVELLDILCEGMVRLSDMTDDYYVLDKKGFKLVGERTKKTYQLGDLVEVEIKACDIAKRTVDLWLVG
;
A
#
# COMPACT_ATOMS: atom_id res chain seq x y z
N VAL A 1 14.99 -0.83 -22.97
CA VAL A 1 15.10 -0.43 -24.38
C VAL A 1 16.17 0.63 -24.50
N LYS A 2 17.08 0.47 -25.46
CA LYS A 2 18.08 1.49 -25.80
C LYS A 2 17.55 2.34 -26.95
N VAL A 3 17.51 3.65 -26.76
CA VAL A 3 16.94 4.59 -27.72
C VAL A 3 18.01 5.58 -28.17
N VAL A 4 18.15 5.82 -29.48
CA VAL A 4 18.91 6.93 -30.00
C VAL A 4 17.94 8.09 -30.26
N ILE A 5 18.22 9.22 -29.62
CA ILE A 5 17.43 10.44 -29.82
C ILE A 5 17.88 11.06 -31.15
N THR A 6 16.94 11.18 -32.10
CA THR A 6 17.18 11.91 -33.36
C THR A 6 16.75 13.36 -33.18
N LYS A 7 17.66 14.31 -33.50
CA LYS A 7 17.28 15.72 -33.62
C LYS A 7 16.29 15.86 -34.79
N GLN A 8 15.11 16.39 -34.54
CA GLN A 8 14.25 16.85 -35.62
C GLN A 8 14.82 18.14 -36.21
N GLU A 9 15.13 18.10 -37.47
CA GLU A 9 15.28 19.31 -38.28
C GLU A 9 13.88 19.81 -38.61
N ASN A 10 13.62 21.09 -38.27
CA ASN A 10 12.43 21.90 -38.54
C ASN A 10 11.26 21.90 -37.58
N GLY A 11 11.22 22.89 -36.70
CA GLY A 11 10.14 23.89 -36.66
C GLY A 11 8.86 23.54 -35.87
N THR A 12 8.80 22.53 -35.02
CA THR A 12 7.71 22.40 -34.06
C THR A 12 8.29 22.12 -32.66
N LYS A 13 7.80 22.86 -31.66
CA LYS A 13 8.09 22.61 -30.23
C LYS A 13 7.51 21.26 -29.83
N GLY A 14 8.16 20.17 -30.22
CA GLY A 14 7.76 18.80 -29.97
C GLY A 14 8.77 18.09 -29.08
N HIS A 15 8.28 17.14 -28.33
CA HIS A 15 9.10 16.24 -27.54
C HIS A 15 10.17 15.55 -28.41
N PRO A 16 11.39 15.25 -27.88
CA PRO A 16 12.41 14.59 -28.66
C PRO A 16 11.93 13.23 -29.18
N VAL A 17 12.12 12.99 -30.48
CA VAL A 17 11.75 11.72 -31.11
C VAL A 17 12.94 10.77 -31.02
N GLY A 18 12.70 9.56 -30.51
CA GLY A 18 13.74 8.55 -30.39
C GLY A 18 13.46 7.32 -31.25
N ARG A 19 14.52 6.75 -31.85
CA ARG A 19 14.44 5.45 -32.52
C ARG A 19 14.97 4.37 -31.61
N VAL A 20 14.17 3.31 -31.39
CA VAL A 20 14.62 2.11 -30.68
C VAL A 20 15.70 1.42 -31.50
N VAL A 21 16.89 1.28 -30.96
CA VAL A 21 18.04 0.61 -31.61
C VAL A 21 18.32 -0.77 -31.01
N GLU A 22 17.93 -0.98 -29.76
CA GLU A 22 18.19 -2.25 -29.07
C GLU A 22 17.14 -2.48 -27.98
N ILE A 23 16.63 -3.70 -27.90
CA ILE A 23 15.76 -4.16 -26.82
C ILE A 23 16.66 -4.89 -25.81
N LEU A 24 16.97 -4.24 -24.69
CA LEU A 24 17.86 -4.77 -23.67
C LEU A 24 17.19 -5.87 -22.86
N GLU A 25 15.89 -5.76 -22.65
CA GLU A 25 15.09 -6.67 -21.85
C GLU A 25 13.72 -6.86 -22.49
N GLN A 26 13.32 -8.10 -22.64
CA GLN A 26 12.03 -8.42 -23.24
C GLN A 26 11.01 -8.68 -22.13
N ASN A 27 10.16 -7.70 -21.86
CA ASN A 27 9.06 -7.85 -20.91
C ASN A 27 7.93 -8.72 -21.47
N LYS A 28 7.46 -9.63 -20.60
CA LYS A 28 6.22 -10.43 -20.64
C LYS A 28 5.83 -11.01 -22.01
N ASN A 29 6.07 -12.30 -22.17
CA ASN A 29 5.40 -13.10 -23.18
C ASN A 29 4.01 -13.59 -22.72
N LYS A 30 3.66 -13.45 -21.43
CA LYS A 30 2.42 -13.95 -20.85
C LYS A 30 1.44 -12.81 -20.62
N TRP A 31 0.20 -13.02 -21.04
CA TRP A 31 -0.89 -12.05 -20.94
C TRP A 31 -2.12 -12.69 -20.35
N VAL A 32 -2.81 -11.97 -19.50
CA VAL A 32 -4.11 -12.37 -18.97
C VAL A 32 -5.20 -11.76 -19.84
N GLY A 33 -6.22 -12.53 -20.18
CA GLY A 33 -7.31 -12.06 -21.02
C GLY A 33 -8.55 -12.94 -20.97
N THR A 34 -9.53 -12.56 -21.76
CA THR A 34 -10.80 -13.27 -21.91
C THR A 34 -10.89 -13.93 -23.27
N VAL A 35 -11.29 -15.17 -23.31
CA VAL A 35 -11.49 -15.92 -24.57
C VAL A 35 -12.74 -15.42 -25.28
N GLN A 36 -12.60 -15.02 -26.53
CA GLN A 36 -13.70 -14.67 -27.41
C GLN A 36 -13.68 -15.58 -28.64
N GLN A 37 -14.74 -16.35 -28.81
CA GLN A 37 -14.94 -17.23 -29.97
C GLN A 37 -15.91 -16.60 -30.97
N GLN A 38 -15.50 -16.49 -32.22
CA GLN A 38 -16.32 -15.98 -33.33
C GLN A 38 -16.28 -17.03 -34.46
N GLY A 39 -17.30 -17.88 -34.52
CA GLY A 39 -17.31 -19.00 -35.44
C GLY A 39 -16.16 -19.99 -35.17
N SER A 40 -15.31 -20.23 -36.17
CA SER A 40 -14.12 -21.08 -36.05
C SER A 40 -12.86 -20.39 -35.55
N VAL A 41 -12.93 -19.05 -35.28
CA VAL A 41 -11.78 -18.26 -34.90
C VAL A 41 -11.87 -17.91 -33.42
N THR A 42 -10.75 -18.07 -32.71
CA THR A 42 -10.66 -17.74 -31.29
C THR A 42 -9.59 -16.69 -31.04
N PHE A 43 -9.96 -15.70 -30.29
CA PHE A 43 -9.06 -14.65 -29.77
C PHE A 43 -9.06 -14.63 -28.25
N VAL A 44 -7.96 -14.18 -27.67
CA VAL A 44 -7.90 -13.75 -26.28
C VAL A 44 -7.79 -12.24 -26.27
N ILE A 45 -8.77 -11.58 -25.65
CA ILE A 45 -8.80 -10.13 -25.46
C ILE A 45 -8.04 -9.80 -24.18
N PRO A 46 -6.87 -9.15 -24.25
CA PRO A 46 -6.07 -8.81 -23.07
C PRO A 46 -6.79 -7.82 -22.15
N ILE A 47 -6.68 -8.02 -20.83
CA ILE A 47 -7.18 -7.06 -19.82
C ILE A 47 -6.28 -5.81 -19.79
N SER A 48 -4.98 -6.02 -19.95
CA SER A 48 -4.00 -4.93 -19.87
C SER A 48 -4.06 -4.02 -21.10
N ARG A 49 -4.30 -2.72 -20.87
CA ARG A 49 -4.29 -1.69 -21.93
C ARG A 49 -2.93 -1.50 -22.62
N ARG A 50 -1.86 -2.15 -22.12
CA ARG A 50 -0.54 -2.15 -22.78
C ARG A 50 -0.47 -3.03 -24.02
N MET A 51 -1.39 -3.99 -24.14
CA MET A 51 -1.56 -4.80 -25.33
C MET A 51 -2.79 -4.30 -26.09
N HIS A 52 -2.54 -3.67 -27.24
CA HIS A 52 -3.58 -3.07 -28.08
C HIS A 52 -4.14 -4.03 -29.13
N TYR A 53 -3.68 -5.28 -29.16
CA TYR A 53 -4.06 -6.29 -30.13
C TYR A 53 -4.71 -7.48 -29.45
N ASP A 54 -5.78 -8.00 -30.05
CA ASP A 54 -6.34 -9.29 -29.69
C ASP A 54 -5.38 -10.40 -30.08
N ILE A 55 -5.19 -11.37 -29.21
CA ILE A 55 -4.24 -12.46 -29.41
C ILE A 55 -4.96 -13.63 -30.07
N PHE A 56 -4.58 -13.95 -31.31
CA PHE A 56 -5.12 -15.10 -32.01
C PHE A 56 -4.63 -16.41 -31.38
N VAL A 57 -5.55 -17.37 -31.16
CA VAL A 57 -5.24 -18.67 -30.59
C VAL A 57 -5.81 -19.76 -31.48
N ARG A 58 -4.96 -20.68 -31.93
CA ARG A 58 -5.38 -21.85 -32.74
C ARG A 58 -6.14 -22.84 -31.88
N THR A 59 -7.05 -23.59 -32.47
CA THR A 59 -7.89 -24.61 -31.80
C THR A 59 -7.06 -25.61 -30.99
N GLU A 60 -5.92 -26.05 -31.52
CA GLU A 60 -4.97 -26.95 -30.84
C GLU A 60 -4.31 -26.37 -29.58
N ASN A 61 -4.29 -25.03 -29.45
CA ASN A 61 -3.67 -24.27 -28.37
C ASN A 61 -4.67 -23.72 -27.33
N LEU A 62 -5.94 -24.11 -27.41
CA LEU A 62 -7.01 -23.62 -26.54
C LEU A 62 -6.97 -24.21 -25.12
N LYS A 63 -6.32 -25.35 -24.91
CA LYS A 63 -6.25 -26.02 -23.59
C LYS A 63 -7.64 -26.24 -22.95
N GLY A 64 -8.69 -26.45 -23.77
CA GLY A 64 -10.06 -26.64 -23.29
C GLY A 64 -10.81 -25.36 -22.89
N ALA A 65 -10.22 -24.18 -23.08
CA ALA A 65 -10.88 -22.92 -22.79
C ALA A 65 -12.11 -22.68 -23.65
N LYS A 66 -13.15 -22.14 -23.05
CA LYS A 66 -14.44 -21.81 -23.65
C LYS A 66 -14.61 -20.31 -23.83
N HIS A 67 -15.64 -19.92 -24.59
CA HIS A 67 -16.04 -18.51 -24.70
C HIS A 67 -16.33 -17.91 -23.33
N ASN A 68 -15.81 -16.71 -23.08
CA ASN A 68 -15.84 -15.97 -21.81
C ASN A 68 -14.99 -16.55 -20.67
N ASP A 69 -14.13 -17.55 -20.91
CA ASP A 69 -13.18 -17.98 -19.90
C ASP A 69 -12.04 -16.96 -19.72
N ARG A 70 -11.62 -16.78 -18.46
CA ARG A 70 -10.39 -16.09 -18.10
C ARG A 70 -9.21 -17.03 -18.27
N VAL A 71 -8.17 -16.54 -18.94
CA VAL A 71 -7.01 -17.37 -19.30
C VAL A 71 -5.70 -16.59 -19.19
N VAL A 72 -4.61 -17.34 -19.04
CA VAL A 72 -3.26 -16.85 -19.33
C VAL A 72 -2.84 -17.37 -20.69
N VAL A 73 -2.48 -16.46 -21.58
CA VAL A 73 -1.96 -16.77 -22.92
C VAL A 73 -0.49 -16.38 -23.03
N GLU A 74 0.33 -17.28 -23.57
CA GLU A 74 1.73 -17.04 -23.89
C GLU A 74 1.88 -16.77 -25.39
N LEU A 75 2.54 -15.65 -25.73
CA LEU A 75 2.75 -15.31 -27.14
C LEU A 75 3.75 -16.27 -27.79
N SER A 76 3.34 -16.89 -28.89
CA SER A 76 4.20 -17.65 -29.79
C SER A 76 4.72 -16.79 -30.96
N LYS A 77 3.93 -15.81 -31.40
CA LYS A 77 4.33 -14.81 -32.39
C LYS A 77 3.89 -13.41 -31.96
N ARG A 78 4.77 -12.45 -32.18
CA ARG A 78 4.50 -11.04 -31.86
C ARG A 78 3.65 -10.37 -32.93
N PRO A 79 2.96 -9.26 -32.58
CA PRO A 79 2.21 -8.50 -33.56
C PRO A 79 3.16 -7.89 -34.60
N THR A 80 2.69 -7.80 -35.82
CA THR A 80 3.31 -7.04 -36.91
C THR A 80 2.32 -6.02 -37.43
N ALA A 81 2.76 -5.08 -38.29
CA ALA A 81 1.86 -4.10 -38.89
C ALA A 81 0.69 -4.75 -39.66
N ALA A 82 0.83 -5.99 -40.09
CA ALA A 82 -0.16 -6.70 -40.91
C ALA A 82 -0.90 -7.85 -40.21
N LYS A 83 -0.45 -8.28 -39.00
CA LYS A 83 -1.02 -9.47 -38.32
C LYS A 83 -1.05 -9.29 -36.81
N ASN A 84 -2.16 -9.71 -36.21
CA ASN A 84 -2.32 -9.85 -34.78
C ASN A 84 -1.29 -10.85 -34.20
N PRO A 85 -0.93 -10.70 -32.90
CA PRO A 85 -0.09 -11.68 -32.23
C PRO A 85 -0.76 -13.05 -32.17
N GLU A 86 0.03 -14.11 -32.23
CA GLU A 86 -0.43 -15.50 -32.05
C GLU A 86 0.06 -16.02 -30.71
N GLY A 87 -0.79 -16.75 -29.98
CA GLY A 87 -0.45 -17.30 -28.67
C GLY A 87 -1.02 -18.69 -28.41
N LYS A 88 -0.60 -19.27 -27.28
CA LYS A 88 -1.16 -20.53 -26.76
C LYS A 88 -1.66 -20.27 -25.32
N ILE A 89 -2.81 -20.81 -24.98
CA ILE A 89 -3.35 -20.77 -23.62
C ILE A 89 -2.52 -21.72 -22.76
N ILE A 90 -1.94 -21.19 -21.68
CA ILE A 90 -1.12 -21.95 -20.73
C ILE A 90 -1.87 -22.23 -19.43
N GLU A 91 -2.90 -21.43 -19.12
CA GLU A 91 -3.73 -21.61 -17.92
C GLU A 91 -5.16 -21.15 -18.21
N VAL A 92 -6.14 -21.87 -17.64
CA VAL A 92 -7.57 -21.54 -17.72
C VAL A 92 -8.09 -21.43 -16.30
N PHE A 93 -8.64 -20.28 -15.93
CA PHE A 93 -9.18 -20.03 -14.59
C PHE A 93 -10.66 -20.39 -14.50
N GLY A 94 -11.41 -20.27 -15.60
CA GLY A 94 -12.84 -20.54 -15.68
C GLY A 94 -13.65 -19.34 -16.17
N PRO A 95 -14.99 -19.39 -16.04
CA PRO A 95 -15.89 -18.38 -16.59
C PRO A 95 -15.75 -17.04 -15.89
N MET A 96 -15.76 -15.96 -16.66
CA MET A 96 -15.72 -14.58 -16.18
C MET A 96 -16.89 -14.29 -15.25
N GLY A 97 -16.63 -13.53 -14.17
CA GLY A 97 -17.63 -13.07 -13.19
C GLY A 97 -17.73 -13.92 -11.92
N GLU A 98 -17.06 -15.07 -11.85
CA GLU A 98 -16.92 -15.81 -10.60
C GLU A 98 -15.80 -15.19 -9.75
N ASN A 99 -16.07 -14.96 -8.44
CA ASN A 99 -15.12 -14.28 -7.56
C ASN A 99 -13.72 -14.88 -7.60
N ASP A 100 -13.62 -16.19 -7.43
CA ASP A 100 -12.33 -16.89 -7.39
C ASP A 100 -11.57 -16.77 -8.71
N VAL A 101 -12.28 -16.85 -9.85
CA VAL A 101 -11.73 -16.67 -11.20
C VAL A 101 -11.18 -15.26 -11.38
N GLU A 102 -11.92 -14.23 -10.97
CA GLU A 102 -11.48 -12.84 -11.13
C GLU A 102 -10.31 -12.49 -10.20
N ILE A 103 -10.28 -13.01 -8.98
CA ILE A 103 -9.15 -12.82 -8.06
C ILE A 103 -7.90 -13.54 -8.59
N HIS A 104 -8.00 -14.80 -9.06
CA HIS A 104 -6.87 -15.48 -9.72
C HIS A 104 -6.40 -14.73 -10.97
N THR A 105 -7.33 -14.15 -11.72
CA THR A 105 -7.04 -13.28 -12.86
C THR A 105 -6.19 -12.06 -12.44
N ILE A 106 -6.54 -11.40 -11.33
CA ILE A 106 -5.75 -10.29 -10.76
C ILE A 106 -4.38 -10.80 -10.33
N MET A 107 -4.31 -11.92 -9.62
CA MET A 107 -3.03 -12.49 -9.19
C MET A 107 -2.10 -12.75 -10.38
N ALA A 108 -2.62 -13.33 -11.46
CA ALA A 108 -1.86 -13.58 -12.68
C ALA A 108 -1.45 -12.30 -13.42
N GLU A 109 -2.32 -11.27 -13.46
CA GLU A 109 -2.03 -9.96 -14.07
C GLU A 109 -0.79 -9.31 -13.43
N PHE A 110 -0.68 -9.40 -12.11
CA PHE A 110 0.41 -8.85 -11.32
C PHE A 110 1.57 -9.83 -11.06
N ASN A 111 1.53 -11.04 -11.65
CA ASN A 111 2.48 -12.12 -11.40
C ASN A 111 2.67 -12.41 -9.89
N LEU A 112 1.59 -12.48 -9.16
CA LEU A 112 1.64 -12.84 -7.75
C LEU A 112 1.73 -14.37 -7.62
N PRO A 113 2.59 -14.90 -6.73
CA PRO A 113 2.70 -16.32 -6.52
C PRO A 113 1.46 -16.85 -5.80
N THR A 114 0.90 -17.96 -6.29
CA THR A 114 -0.30 -18.60 -5.71
C THR A 114 0.03 -19.62 -4.62
N GLN A 115 1.24 -20.17 -4.63
CA GLN A 115 1.69 -21.22 -3.73
C GLN A 115 3.16 -21.04 -3.37
N PHE A 116 3.58 -21.63 -2.27
CA PHE A 116 5.00 -21.75 -1.94
C PHE A 116 5.61 -22.97 -2.62
N PRO A 117 6.87 -22.89 -3.08
CA PRO A 117 7.62 -24.05 -3.57
C PRO A 117 7.72 -25.15 -2.52
N LYS A 118 7.72 -26.41 -2.96
CA LYS A 118 7.78 -27.56 -2.04
C LYS A 118 9.02 -27.59 -1.15
N ASN A 119 10.16 -27.15 -1.67
CA ASN A 119 11.41 -27.04 -0.90
C ASN A 119 11.34 -25.98 0.19
N VAL A 120 10.63 -24.85 -0.05
CA VAL A 120 10.36 -23.83 0.98
C VAL A 120 9.51 -24.41 2.11
N LEU A 121 8.42 -25.11 1.76
CA LEU A 121 7.55 -25.74 2.76
C LEU A 121 8.28 -26.83 3.54
N ALA A 122 9.15 -27.60 2.91
CA ALA A 122 9.95 -28.63 3.57
C ALA A 122 10.96 -28.03 4.57
N GLU A 123 11.65 -26.94 4.19
CA GLU A 123 12.55 -26.22 5.10
C GLU A 123 11.78 -25.60 6.27
N THR A 124 10.62 -24.99 6.00
CA THR A 124 9.75 -24.43 7.05
C THR A 124 9.31 -25.49 8.06
N SER A 125 8.91 -26.68 7.58
CA SER A 125 8.45 -27.78 8.46
C SER A 125 9.56 -28.38 9.32
N ALA A 126 10.81 -28.17 8.97
CA ALA A 126 11.96 -28.62 9.75
C ALA A 126 12.33 -27.67 10.90
N ILE A 127 11.74 -26.49 10.98
CA ILE A 127 12.01 -25.51 12.03
C ILE A 127 11.33 -25.98 13.34
N PRO A 128 12.08 -26.06 14.46
CA PRO A 128 11.50 -26.41 15.76
C PRO A 128 10.41 -25.43 16.19
N ALA A 129 9.32 -25.95 16.76
CA ALA A 129 8.23 -25.12 17.25
C ALA A 129 8.61 -24.36 18.55
N ASP A 130 9.39 -25.00 19.42
CA ASP A 130 9.75 -24.43 20.71
C ASP A 130 11.06 -23.66 20.66
N ILE A 131 11.14 -22.58 21.42
CA ILE A 131 12.39 -21.84 21.64
C ILE A 131 13.26 -22.65 22.61
N SER A 132 14.52 -22.84 22.27
CA SER A 132 15.45 -23.55 23.17
C SER A 132 15.71 -22.76 24.47
N LYS A 133 15.97 -23.47 25.56
CA LYS A 133 16.31 -22.85 26.85
C LYS A 133 17.54 -21.96 26.77
N ASP A 134 18.53 -22.35 25.98
CA ASP A 134 19.75 -21.55 25.76
C ASP A 134 19.45 -20.25 25.03
N GLU A 135 18.55 -20.28 24.07
CA GLU A 135 18.10 -19.08 23.36
C GLU A 135 17.30 -18.14 24.27
N ILE A 136 16.42 -18.67 25.12
CA ILE A 136 15.71 -17.88 26.14
C ILE A 136 16.71 -17.22 27.10
N ALA A 137 17.69 -17.98 27.60
CA ALA A 137 18.69 -17.46 28.53
C ALA A 137 19.60 -16.37 27.93
N ARG A 138 19.80 -16.37 26.62
CA ARG A 138 20.60 -15.38 25.88
C ARG A 138 19.84 -14.04 25.69
N ARG A 139 18.51 -14.08 25.69
CA ARG A 139 17.65 -12.92 25.42
C ARG A 139 17.32 -12.17 26.71
N LYS A 140 17.05 -10.87 26.57
CA LYS A 140 16.50 -10.09 27.70
C LYS A 140 15.05 -10.53 27.95
N ASP A 141 14.77 -10.93 29.19
CA ASP A 141 13.48 -11.49 29.57
C ASP A 141 12.45 -10.38 29.87
N PHE A 142 11.35 -10.40 29.14
CA PHE A 142 10.19 -9.51 29.31
C PHE A 142 8.91 -10.29 29.59
N ARG A 143 8.97 -11.60 29.88
CA ARG A 143 7.79 -12.45 30.07
C ARG A 143 6.92 -12.05 31.27
N GLU A 144 7.52 -11.43 32.28
CA GLU A 144 6.81 -10.94 33.47
C GLU A 144 6.35 -9.49 33.34
N VAL A 145 6.55 -8.85 32.18
CA VAL A 145 6.13 -7.46 31.93
C VAL A 145 4.83 -7.48 31.16
N PHE A 146 3.80 -6.80 31.68
CA PHE A 146 2.52 -6.70 31.01
C PHE A 146 2.68 -6.32 29.52
N THR A 147 2.21 -7.19 28.65
CA THR A 147 2.40 -7.11 27.19
C THR A 147 1.13 -7.47 26.46
N ILE A 148 0.78 -6.69 25.43
CA ILE A 148 -0.43 -6.88 24.62
C ILE A 148 -0.14 -6.74 23.14
N THR A 149 -0.98 -7.36 22.30
CA THR A 149 -1.09 -7.06 20.87
C THR A 149 -2.44 -6.39 20.56
N ILE A 150 -2.47 -5.48 19.57
CA ILE A 150 -3.70 -4.80 19.10
C ILE A 150 -3.69 -4.83 17.57
N ASP A 151 -4.57 -5.64 16.98
CA ASP A 151 -4.59 -5.98 15.57
C ASP A 151 -6.02 -5.99 15.00
N PRO A 152 -6.20 -6.10 13.66
CA PRO A 152 -7.50 -6.40 13.08
C PRO A 152 -8.10 -7.70 13.65
N GLU A 153 -9.43 -7.79 13.74
CA GLU A 153 -10.13 -8.96 14.33
C GLU A 153 -9.73 -10.28 13.65
N ASP A 154 -9.53 -10.25 12.33
CA ASP A 154 -9.22 -11.41 11.48
C ASP A 154 -7.70 -11.66 11.29
N ALA A 155 -6.83 -10.84 11.90
CA ALA A 155 -5.39 -11.03 11.84
C ALA A 155 -4.93 -12.29 12.57
N LYS A 156 -3.89 -12.93 12.03
CA LYS A 156 -3.23 -14.12 12.61
C LYS A 156 -1.71 -13.93 12.73
N ASP A 157 -1.15 -12.98 12.00
CA ASP A 157 0.26 -12.65 11.86
C ASP A 157 0.60 -11.41 12.70
N PHE A 158 0.67 -11.59 14.04
CA PHE A 158 0.93 -10.50 14.97
C PHE A 158 2.41 -10.11 14.91
N ASP A 159 2.70 -9.05 14.15
CA ASP A 159 4.06 -8.53 13.96
C ASP A 159 4.58 -7.80 15.20
N ASP A 160 3.71 -7.13 15.97
CA ASP A 160 4.08 -6.21 17.04
C ASP A 160 3.25 -6.39 18.31
N ALA A 161 3.93 -6.14 19.45
CA ALA A 161 3.32 -6.09 20.78
C ALA A 161 3.87 -4.88 21.54
N LEU A 162 3.06 -4.35 22.45
CA LEU A 162 3.44 -3.27 23.35
C LEU A 162 3.48 -3.76 24.80
N SER A 163 4.59 -3.49 25.50
CA SER A 163 4.66 -3.69 26.94
C SER A 163 4.66 -2.38 27.71
N LEU A 164 4.18 -2.42 28.95
CA LEU A 164 4.06 -1.26 29.82
C LEU A 164 4.55 -1.60 31.22
N ARG A 165 5.45 -0.78 31.76
CA ARG A 165 5.93 -0.87 33.14
C ARG A 165 6.16 0.52 33.75
N ALA A 166 5.61 0.76 34.95
CA ALA A 166 5.91 1.95 35.71
C ALA A 166 7.31 1.82 36.34
N LEU A 167 8.11 2.89 36.27
CA LEU A 167 9.45 2.94 36.84
C LEU A 167 9.46 3.70 38.19
N PRO A 168 10.40 3.40 39.11
CA PRO A 168 10.48 4.04 40.43
C PRO A 168 10.67 5.57 40.38
N ASN A 169 11.24 6.09 39.29
CA ASN A 169 11.43 7.54 39.09
C ASN A 169 10.17 8.27 38.57
N GLY A 170 9.04 7.55 38.46
CA GLY A 170 7.78 8.09 37.96
C GLY A 170 7.68 8.17 36.44
N HIS A 171 8.68 7.67 35.71
CA HIS A 171 8.62 7.47 34.26
C HIS A 171 7.92 6.16 33.93
N ILE A 172 7.65 5.97 32.65
CA ILE A 172 7.00 4.81 32.09
C ILE A 172 7.96 4.14 31.08
N GLU A 173 8.24 2.86 31.28
CA GLU A 173 8.91 2.08 30.26
C GLU A 173 7.86 1.48 29.32
N VAL A 174 8.02 1.75 28.04
CA VAL A 174 7.23 1.15 26.96
C VAL A 174 8.14 0.33 26.07
N GLY A 175 7.87 -0.96 25.98
CA GLY A 175 8.53 -1.85 25.01
C GLY A 175 7.71 -1.94 23.73
N VAL A 176 8.37 -1.78 22.60
CA VAL A 176 7.85 -2.11 21.26
C VAL A 176 8.55 -3.39 20.83
N HIS A 177 7.84 -4.50 20.90
CA HIS A 177 8.37 -5.83 20.64
C HIS A 177 7.92 -6.29 19.26
N ILE A 178 8.87 -6.63 18.41
CA ILE A 178 8.61 -7.04 17.04
C ILE A 178 8.98 -8.51 16.87
N ALA A 179 8.14 -9.27 16.20
CA ALA A 179 8.38 -10.67 15.88
C ALA A 179 9.79 -10.87 15.32
N ASP A 180 10.59 -11.72 15.96
CA ASP A 180 11.97 -11.94 15.53
C ASP A 180 12.05 -12.95 14.37
N VAL A 181 11.53 -12.55 13.22
CA VAL A 181 11.56 -13.35 11.99
C VAL A 181 12.99 -13.74 11.61
N SER A 182 13.99 -12.88 11.91
CA SER A 182 15.38 -13.14 11.58
C SER A 182 16.02 -14.24 12.44
N TYR A 183 15.36 -14.68 13.50
CA TYR A 183 15.72 -15.87 14.26
C TYR A 183 15.40 -17.15 13.47
N TYR A 184 14.24 -17.20 12.83
CA TYR A 184 13.77 -18.37 12.09
C TYR A 184 14.24 -18.37 10.63
N VAL A 185 14.22 -17.22 9.97
CA VAL A 185 14.58 -17.07 8.54
C VAL A 185 16.03 -16.61 8.43
N GLN A 186 16.93 -17.57 8.26
CA GLN A 186 18.36 -17.30 8.16
C GLN A 186 18.70 -16.68 6.79
N GLU A 187 19.65 -15.74 6.78
CA GLU A 187 20.10 -15.08 5.55
C GLU A 187 20.67 -16.10 4.54
N GLY A 188 20.16 -16.08 3.31
CA GLY A 188 20.57 -16.99 2.24
C GLY A 188 19.89 -18.36 2.24
N SER A 189 19.01 -18.67 3.21
CA SER A 189 18.20 -19.89 3.22
C SER A 189 17.20 -19.93 2.05
N ILE A 190 16.60 -21.08 1.80
CA ILE A 190 15.58 -21.22 0.74
C ILE A 190 14.34 -20.36 1.08
N ILE A 191 13.95 -20.32 2.34
CA ILE A 191 12.87 -19.46 2.82
C ILE A 191 13.21 -17.97 2.61
N ASP A 192 14.45 -17.55 2.89
CA ASP A 192 14.90 -16.17 2.69
C ASP A 192 14.86 -15.74 1.22
N GLN A 193 15.28 -16.64 0.32
CA GLN A 193 15.24 -16.39 -1.11
C GLN A 193 13.80 -16.19 -1.61
N GLU A 194 12.87 -17.03 -1.17
CA GLU A 194 11.45 -16.91 -1.51
C GLU A 194 10.84 -15.62 -0.91
N ALA A 195 11.16 -15.31 0.36
CA ALA A 195 10.72 -14.07 1.00
C ALA A 195 11.23 -12.82 0.27
N PHE A 196 12.48 -12.85 -0.20
CA PHE A 196 13.06 -11.78 -1.02
C PHE A 196 12.31 -11.62 -2.36
N GLU A 197 12.08 -12.72 -3.09
CA GLU A 197 11.35 -12.69 -4.37
C GLU A 197 9.92 -12.15 -4.20
N ARG A 198 9.23 -12.51 -3.13
CA ARG A 198 7.91 -11.96 -2.79
C ARG A 198 7.99 -10.49 -2.36
N GLY A 199 9.01 -10.13 -1.60
CA GLY A 199 9.32 -8.79 -1.12
C GLY A 199 8.35 -8.22 -0.08
N THR A 200 7.08 -8.55 -0.18
CA THR A 200 6.01 -8.15 0.76
C THR A 200 4.80 -9.07 0.66
N SER A 201 4.01 -9.17 1.73
CA SER A 201 2.66 -9.75 1.65
C SER A 201 1.74 -8.85 0.84
N VAL A 202 0.74 -9.43 0.17
CA VAL A 202 -0.24 -8.71 -0.65
C VAL A 202 -1.64 -8.97 -0.10
N TYR A 203 -2.37 -7.91 0.22
CA TYR A 203 -3.70 -7.96 0.83
C TYR A 203 -4.76 -7.66 -0.22
N LEU A 204 -5.36 -8.70 -0.80
CA LEU A 204 -6.52 -8.55 -1.66
C LEU A 204 -7.79 -8.44 -0.80
N VAL A 205 -8.91 -8.06 -1.40
CA VAL A 205 -10.15 -7.82 -0.64
C VAL A 205 -10.66 -9.07 0.09
N ASP A 206 -10.45 -10.26 -0.48
CA ASP A 206 -10.97 -11.54 0.05
C ASP A 206 -9.90 -12.49 0.58
N ARG A 207 -8.62 -12.20 0.34
CA ARG A 207 -7.49 -13.08 0.75
C ARG A 207 -6.17 -12.34 0.86
N THR A 208 -5.26 -12.94 1.64
CA THR A 208 -3.87 -12.49 1.75
C THR A 208 -2.95 -13.46 1.01
N ILE A 209 -1.97 -12.93 0.28
CA ILE A 209 -0.86 -13.67 -0.31
C ILE A 209 0.35 -13.38 0.57
N PRO A 210 0.75 -14.27 1.48
CA PRO A 210 1.75 -13.98 2.48
C PRO A 210 3.17 -13.99 1.89
N MET A 211 4.07 -13.20 2.49
CA MET A 211 5.50 -13.20 2.19
C MET A 211 6.19 -14.47 2.69
N LEU A 212 5.78 -14.96 3.84
CA LEU A 212 6.31 -16.17 4.49
C LEU A 212 5.24 -17.26 4.53
N PRO A 213 5.61 -18.56 4.54
CA PRO A 213 4.67 -19.64 4.78
C PRO A 213 3.85 -19.45 6.07
N GLU A 214 2.57 -19.87 6.06
CA GLU A 214 1.66 -19.66 7.18
C GLU A 214 2.17 -20.25 8.51
N GLN A 215 2.90 -21.36 8.47
CA GLN A 215 3.56 -21.91 9.66
C GLN A 215 4.54 -20.93 10.29
N LEU A 216 5.20 -20.06 9.50
CA LEU A 216 6.04 -18.98 10.01
C LEU A 216 5.21 -17.75 10.38
N SER A 217 4.43 -17.23 9.43
CA SER A 217 3.72 -15.96 9.62
C SER A 217 2.65 -16.02 10.72
N ASN A 218 1.88 -17.12 10.77
CA ASN A 218 0.73 -17.22 11.67
C ASN A 218 1.02 -18.02 12.94
N GLU A 219 2.12 -18.82 12.98
CA GLU A 219 2.44 -19.67 14.11
C GLU A 219 3.76 -19.28 14.79
N LEU A 220 4.91 -19.57 14.19
CA LEU A 220 6.21 -19.47 14.87
C LEU A 220 6.62 -18.02 15.13
N CYS A 221 6.40 -17.12 14.18
CA CYS A 221 6.80 -15.71 14.31
C CYS A 221 5.73 -14.86 15.01
N SER A 222 4.45 -15.22 14.86
CA SER A 222 3.33 -14.43 15.39
C SER A 222 3.40 -14.31 16.92
N LEU A 223 3.29 -13.09 17.44
CA LEU A 223 3.34 -12.79 18.88
C LEU A 223 2.00 -13.12 19.56
N LYS A 224 1.62 -14.40 19.49
CA LYS A 224 0.34 -14.90 20.02
C LYS A 224 0.21 -14.69 21.53
N PRO A 225 -1.00 -14.44 22.04
CA PRO A 225 -1.24 -14.34 23.46
C PRO A 225 -1.00 -15.70 24.16
N HIS A 226 -0.52 -15.64 25.41
CA HIS A 226 -0.28 -16.77 26.31
C HIS A 226 0.80 -17.75 25.82
N GLU A 227 1.71 -17.27 24.96
CA GLU A 227 2.83 -18.04 24.45
C GLU A 227 4.14 -17.24 24.55
N ASP A 228 5.24 -17.94 24.92
CA ASP A 228 6.57 -17.33 24.90
C ASP A 228 7.04 -17.17 23.46
N ARG A 229 7.44 -15.96 23.07
CA ARG A 229 7.88 -15.65 21.71
C ARG A 229 9.18 -14.87 21.68
N PRO A 230 10.10 -15.22 20.75
CA PRO A 230 11.29 -14.44 20.51
C PRO A 230 10.90 -13.14 19.80
N ALA A 231 11.35 -12.01 20.33
CA ALA A 231 11.13 -10.71 19.75
C ALA A 231 12.44 -9.95 19.58
N PHE A 232 12.40 -8.94 18.69
CA PHE A 232 13.42 -7.91 18.62
C PHE A 232 12.80 -6.59 19.05
N SER A 233 13.31 -6.01 20.10
CA SER A 233 12.62 -4.96 20.84
C SER A 233 13.33 -3.63 20.79
N ALA A 234 12.51 -2.57 20.76
CA ALA A 234 12.88 -1.20 21.03
C ALA A 234 12.18 -0.77 22.32
N VAL A 235 12.94 -0.51 23.37
CA VAL A 235 12.41 -0.17 24.70
C VAL A 235 12.72 1.28 25.01
N PHE A 236 11.72 2.01 25.46
CA PHE A 236 11.76 3.45 25.68
C PHE A 236 11.34 3.83 27.09
N GLU A 237 12.15 4.64 27.75
CA GLU A 237 11.78 5.31 28.99
C GLU A 237 11.22 6.69 28.65
N LEU A 238 9.94 6.89 28.93
CA LEU A 238 9.18 8.10 28.64
C LEU A 238 8.69 8.75 29.94
N ASP A 239 8.75 10.09 30.01
CA ASP A 239 8.04 10.79 31.06
C ASP A 239 6.53 10.93 30.75
N LYS A 240 5.76 11.46 31.70
CA LYS A 240 4.32 11.70 31.53
C LYS A 240 3.97 12.68 30.41
N GLN A 241 4.92 13.45 29.91
CA GLN A 241 4.79 14.38 28.79
C GLN A 241 5.11 13.71 27.45
N GLY A 242 5.63 12.48 27.46
CA GLY A 242 6.04 11.73 26.27
C GLY A 242 7.47 12.03 25.81
N ASN A 243 8.27 12.74 26.63
CA ASN A 243 9.68 12.97 26.32
C ASN A 243 10.48 11.68 26.55
N LEU A 244 11.37 11.38 25.62
CA LEU A 244 12.25 10.21 25.69
C LEU A 244 13.50 10.53 26.52
N HIS A 245 13.74 9.73 27.57
CA HIS A 245 14.90 9.83 28.46
C HIS A 245 15.95 8.75 28.17
N HIS A 246 15.51 7.51 27.92
CA HIS A 246 16.41 6.40 27.62
C HIS A 246 15.82 5.51 26.52
N GLU A 247 16.70 4.86 25.75
CA GLU A 247 16.31 3.88 24.73
C GLU A 247 17.27 2.68 24.75
N TRP A 248 16.72 1.50 24.48
CA TRP A 248 17.49 0.26 24.36
C TRP A 248 16.93 -0.57 23.20
N PHE A 249 17.81 -1.24 22.47
CA PHE A 249 17.47 -2.13 21.36
C PHE A 249 18.14 -3.47 21.55
N GLY A 250 17.43 -4.57 21.32
CA GLY A 250 18.02 -5.90 21.43
C GLY A 250 17.03 -7.03 21.33
N GLU A 251 17.55 -8.24 21.37
CA GLU A 251 16.78 -9.47 21.32
C GLU A 251 16.15 -9.76 22.69
N THR A 252 14.85 -10.06 22.69
CA THR A 252 14.05 -10.33 23.89
C THR A 252 13.28 -11.63 23.76
N VAL A 253 12.79 -12.15 24.88
CA VAL A 253 11.69 -13.09 24.93
C VAL A 253 10.53 -12.41 25.65
N ILE A 254 9.34 -12.50 25.09
CA ILE A 254 8.12 -11.92 25.63
C ILE A 254 7.06 -12.99 25.85
N HIS A 255 6.07 -12.67 26.70
CA HIS A 255 4.83 -13.40 26.86
C HIS A 255 3.69 -12.38 26.72
N SER A 256 2.86 -12.50 25.69
CA SER A 256 1.73 -11.58 25.52
C SER A 256 0.59 -12.02 26.44
N ASP A 257 0.13 -11.11 27.31
CA ASP A 257 -0.96 -11.39 28.25
C ASP A 257 -2.32 -11.40 27.57
N GLU A 258 -2.51 -10.54 26.58
CA GLU A 258 -3.81 -10.37 25.90
C GLU A 258 -3.62 -9.96 24.44
N ARG A 259 -4.56 -10.38 23.61
CA ARG A 259 -4.76 -9.89 22.25
C ARG A 259 -6.07 -9.15 22.15
N LEU A 260 -6.04 -7.90 21.72
CA LEU A 260 -7.21 -7.07 21.46
C LEU A 260 -7.38 -6.80 19.96
N SER A 261 -8.62 -6.74 19.49
CA SER A 261 -8.93 -6.08 18.23
C SER A 261 -8.87 -4.56 18.39
N TYR A 262 -8.74 -3.81 17.29
CA TYR A 262 -8.80 -2.34 17.34
C TYR A 262 -10.11 -1.84 17.97
N GLU A 263 -11.21 -2.54 17.72
CA GLU A 263 -12.54 -2.22 18.25
C GLU A 263 -12.59 -2.44 19.76
N GLU A 264 -12.08 -3.58 20.26
CA GLU A 264 -11.99 -3.88 21.71
C GLU A 264 -11.05 -2.91 22.42
N ALA A 265 -9.90 -2.59 21.83
CA ALA A 265 -8.98 -1.59 22.38
C ALA A 265 -9.63 -0.20 22.44
N GLN A 266 -10.44 0.18 21.42
CA GLN A 266 -11.20 1.43 21.45
C GLN A 266 -12.26 1.43 22.54
N GLN A 267 -12.96 0.33 22.75
CA GLN A 267 -13.92 0.17 23.86
C GLN A 267 -13.20 0.30 25.21
N THR A 268 -12.07 -0.37 25.37
CA THR A 268 -11.23 -0.30 26.58
C THR A 268 -10.80 1.13 26.89
N ILE A 269 -10.45 1.96 25.88
CA ILE A 269 -10.13 3.37 26.06
C ILE A 269 -11.32 4.16 26.61
N THR A 270 -12.54 3.85 26.16
CA THR A 270 -13.75 4.63 26.48
C THR A 270 -14.51 4.14 27.70
N GLN A 271 -14.24 2.93 28.18
CA GLN A 271 -14.96 2.30 29.31
C GLN A 271 -14.08 2.16 30.55
N PRO A 272 -14.20 3.04 31.55
CA PRO A 272 -13.35 3.05 32.76
C PRO A 272 -13.43 1.78 33.62
N THR A 273 -14.49 0.97 33.43
CA THR A 273 -14.71 -0.28 34.19
C THR A 273 -13.99 -1.50 33.59
N HIS A 274 -13.37 -1.36 32.42
CA HIS A 274 -12.62 -2.45 31.80
C HIS A 274 -11.33 -2.74 32.54
N SER A 275 -10.98 -4.02 32.75
CA SER A 275 -9.81 -4.46 33.51
C SER A 275 -8.48 -3.88 33.00
N LEU A 276 -8.35 -3.65 31.70
CA LEU A 276 -7.15 -3.10 31.05
C LEU A 276 -7.23 -1.59 30.79
N HIS A 277 -8.27 -0.90 31.31
CA HIS A 277 -8.51 0.51 31.03
C HIS A 277 -7.31 1.39 31.38
N GLU A 278 -6.70 1.20 32.56
CA GLU A 278 -5.57 2.00 33.02
C GLU A 278 -4.35 1.84 32.11
N GLN A 279 -4.00 0.61 31.73
CA GLN A 279 -2.85 0.31 30.88
C GLN A 279 -3.04 0.88 29.48
N ILE A 280 -4.19 0.59 28.85
CA ILE A 280 -4.46 1.04 27.47
C ILE A 280 -4.60 2.56 27.40
N THR A 281 -5.25 3.18 28.40
CA THR A 281 -5.39 4.64 28.48
C THR A 281 -4.03 5.32 28.70
N THR A 282 -3.14 4.71 29.48
CA THR A 282 -1.77 5.22 29.66
C THR A 282 -1.01 5.23 28.34
N LEU A 283 -1.02 4.12 27.60
CA LEU A 283 -0.41 4.03 26.26
C LEU A 283 -1.04 5.05 25.29
N ASN A 284 -2.37 5.16 25.27
CA ASN A 284 -3.08 6.10 24.41
C ASN A 284 -2.72 7.57 24.71
N ASN A 285 -2.59 7.92 25.99
CA ASN A 285 -2.20 9.27 26.40
C ASN A 285 -0.77 9.61 25.96
N LEU A 286 0.16 8.67 26.05
CA LEU A 286 1.51 8.83 25.52
C LEU A 286 1.49 8.96 23.99
N ALA A 287 0.77 8.10 23.30
CA ALA A 287 0.62 8.16 21.84
C ALA A 287 0.07 9.50 21.35
N LYS A 288 -0.95 10.04 22.03
CA LYS A 288 -1.49 11.38 21.74
C LYS A 288 -0.43 12.48 21.84
N LYS A 289 0.46 12.39 22.81
CA LYS A 289 1.55 13.36 22.98
C LYS A 289 2.62 13.21 21.91
N LEU A 290 3.02 11.98 21.59
CA LEU A 290 3.94 11.69 20.48
C LEU A 290 3.38 12.22 19.15
N ARG A 291 2.08 12.00 18.89
CA ARG A 291 1.40 12.52 17.70
C ARG A 291 1.40 14.05 17.67
N ALA A 292 1.03 14.70 18.77
CA ALA A 292 1.00 16.16 18.87
C ALA A 292 2.40 16.77 18.60
N ASP A 293 3.45 16.19 19.17
CA ASP A 293 4.83 16.62 18.92
C ASP A 293 5.23 16.45 17.45
N ARG A 294 4.89 15.30 16.84
CA ARG A 294 5.15 15.02 15.42
C ARG A 294 4.46 16.02 14.50
N LEU A 295 3.18 16.30 14.71
CA LEU A 295 2.43 17.28 13.94
C LEU A 295 2.98 18.69 14.10
N LYS A 296 3.36 19.07 15.32
CA LYS A 296 4.02 20.36 15.60
C LYS A 296 5.34 20.51 14.85
N ARG A 297 6.07 19.42 14.62
CA ARG A 297 7.31 19.40 13.81
C ARG A 297 7.08 19.43 12.30
N GLY A 298 5.83 19.48 11.85
CA GLY A 298 5.47 19.59 10.44
C GLY A 298 5.14 18.25 9.74
N ALA A 299 4.85 17.16 10.48
CA ALA A 299 4.31 15.98 9.86
C ALA A 299 2.94 16.28 9.23
N ILE A 300 2.68 15.72 8.06
CA ILE A 300 1.43 15.94 7.35
C ILE A 300 0.36 15.01 7.92
N ASN A 301 -0.80 15.58 8.23
CA ASN A 301 -1.96 14.85 8.73
C ASN A 301 -2.99 14.66 7.61
N PHE A 302 -2.92 13.53 6.91
CA PHE A 302 -3.95 13.12 5.97
C PHE A 302 -4.81 12.01 6.60
N ASP A 303 -6.07 12.29 6.85
CA ASP A 303 -7.07 11.27 7.13
C ASP A 303 -7.71 10.83 5.80
N THR A 304 -7.08 9.88 5.11
CA THR A 304 -7.62 9.37 3.84
C THR A 304 -8.72 8.35 4.14
N PRO A 305 -9.95 8.55 3.68
CA PRO A 305 -10.98 7.54 3.81
C PRO A 305 -10.57 6.29 3.04
N SER A 306 -10.57 5.15 3.70
CA SER A 306 -10.43 3.83 3.10
C SER A 306 -11.71 3.04 3.28
N VAL A 307 -11.90 2.02 2.46
CA VAL A 307 -13.12 1.21 2.47
C VAL A 307 -12.84 -0.19 3.00
N LYS A 308 -13.81 -0.73 3.74
CA LYS A 308 -13.87 -2.15 4.12
C LYS A 308 -15.11 -2.75 3.45
N PHE A 309 -14.95 -3.89 2.79
CA PHE A 309 -16.05 -4.61 2.18
C PHE A 309 -16.64 -5.60 3.18
N GLN A 310 -17.97 -5.66 3.22
CA GLN A 310 -18.66 -6.77 3.81
C GLN A 310 -18.97 -7.77 2.70
N LEU A 311 -18.43 -8.98 2.82
CA LEU A 311 -18.56 -10.03 1.81
C LEU A 311 -19.53 -11.12 2.31
N ASP A 312 -20.23 -11.76 1.37
CA ASP A 312 -20.97 -13.00 1.64
C ASP A 312 -20.00 -14.21 1.66
N LYS A 313 -20.55 -15.41 1.91
CA LYS A 313 -19.78 -16.67 1.93
C LYS A 313 -19.17 -17.04 0.57
N GLN A 314 -19.66 -16.46 -0.51
CA GLN A 314 -19.17 -16.64 -1.88
C GLN A 314 -18.16 -15.53 -2.28
N GLY A 315 -17.81 -14.63 -1.35
CA GLY A 315 -16.90 -13.51 -1.59
C GLY A 315 -17.53 -12.35 -2.37
N ARG A 316 -18.86 -12.29 -2.51
CA ARG A 316 -19.55 -11.19 -3.19
C ARG A 316 -19.74 -10.00 -2.25
N PRO A 317 -19.58 -8.76 -2.71
CA PRO A 317 -19.74 -7.59 -1.86
C PRO A 317 -21.21 -7.33 -1.56
N LEU A 318 -21.55 -7.31 -0.26
CA LEU A 318 -22.87 -6.94 0.26
C LEU A 318 -22.99 -5.44 0.48
N SER A 319 -21.92 -4.84 1.02
CA SER A 319 -21.85 -3.41 1.32
C SER A 319 -20.41 -2.94 1.40
N ILE A 320 -20.26 -1.62 1.33
CA ILE A 320 -18.98 -0.93 1.58
C ILE A 320 -19.16 -0.06 2.83
N LEU A 321 -18.22 -0.18 3.75
CA LEU A 321 -18.18 0.60 4.98
C LEU A 321 -16.93 1.49 4.99
N PRO A 322 -17.04 2.77 5.40
CA PRO A 322 -15.87 3.60 5.59
C PRO A 322 -15.04 3.04 6.76
N LYS A 323 -13.74 2.90 6.55
CA LYS A 323 -12.79 2.55 7.62
C LYS A 323 -12.37 3.84 8.31
N ILE A 324 -12.81 4.04 9.54
CA ILE A 324 -12.49 5.23 10.34
C ILE A 324 -11.31 4.90 11.24
N SER A 325 -10.24 5.71 11.16
CA SER A 325 -9.11 5.61 12.09
C SER A 325 -9.52 6.17 13.45
N GLN A 326 -9.46 5.31 14.48
CA GLN A 326 -9.80 5.62 15.87
C GLN A 326 -8.53 5.80 16.72
N ASP A 327 -8.70 6.15 18.01
CA ASP A 327 -7.58 6.32 18.94
C ASP A 327 -6.75 5.04 19.09
N SER A 328 -7.39 3.86 19.07
CA SER A 328 -6.71 2.56 19.12
C SER A 328 -5.76 2.33 17.95
N HIS A 329 -6.14 2.73 16.73
CA HIS A 329 -5.27 2.65 15.55
C HIS A 329 -4.07 3.61 15.68
N ARG A 330 -4.34 4.84 16.13
CA ARG A 330 -3.32 5.87 16.32
C ARG A 330 -2.34 5.53 17.44
N LEU A 331 -2.81 4.81 18.46
CA LEU A 331 -1.97 4.30 19.54
C LEU A 331 -0.85 3.42 18.98
N ILE A 332 -1.20 2.39 18.22
CA ILE A 332 -0.23 1.48 17.60
C ILE A 332 0.64 2.23 16.60
N GLU A 333 0.04 3.04 15.72
CA GLU A 333 0.77 3.83 14.73
C GLU A 333 1.91 4.65 15.36
N GLU A 334 1.64 5.41 16.42
CA GLU A 334 2.64 6.31 17.00
C GLU A 334 3.81 5.57 17.68
N PHE A 335 3.55 4.42 18.32
CA PHE A 335 4.64 3.60 18.88
C PHE A 335 5.45 2.90 17.78
N MET A 336 4.81 2.45 16.69
CA MET A 336 5.51 1.91 15.53
C MET A 336 6.37 2.99 14.84
N LEU A 337 5.84 4.20 14.70
CA LEU A 337 6.59 5.34 14.17
C LEU A 337 7.77 5.72 15.07
N LEU A 338 7.58 5.70 16.41
CA LEU A 338 8.66 5.95 17.37
C LEU A 338 9.77 4.91 17.21
N ALA A 339 9.45 3.61 17.22
CA ALA A 339 10.43 2.54 17.07
C ALA A 339 11.20 2.65 15.75
N ASN A 340 10.51 2.77 14.63
CA ASN A 340 11.09 2.92 13.30
C ASN A 340 12.06 4.12 13.23
N LYS A 341 11.63 5.29 13.71
CA LYS A 341 12.45 6.50 13.77
C LYS A 341 13.70 6.30 14.65
N ARG A 342 13.52 5.75 15.87
CA ARG A 342 14.62 5.62 16.83
C ARG A 342 15.65 4.60 16.37
N VAL A 343 15.25 3.48 15.76
CA VAL A 343 16.15 2.52 15.14
C VAL A 343 17.00 3.18 14.05
N ALA A 344 16.39 3.94 13.14
CA ALA A 344 17.12 4.66 12.10
C ALA A 344 18.15 5.65 12.67
N LEU A 345 17.75 6.43 13.68
CA LEU A 345 18.62 7.38 14.36
C LEU A 345 19.74 6.69 15.14
N HIS A 346 19.47 5.55 15.77
CA HIS A 346 20.45 4.77 16.51
C HIS A 346 21.57 4.29 15.58
N VAL A 347 21.23 3.67 14.46
CA VAL A 347 22.23 3.24 13.48
C VAL A 347 22.97 4.43 12.86
N ARG A 348 22.27 5.55 12.59
CA ARG A 348 22.91 6.75 12.04
C ARG A 348 23.95 7.38 12.97
N ARG A 349 23.86 7.14 14.27
CA ARG A 349 24.87 7.56 15.26
C ARG A 349 26.09 6.64 15.32
N MET A 350 25.95 5.39 14.83
CA MET A 350 27.07 4.45 14.76
C MET A 350 28.02 4.86 13.63
N LYS A 351 29.31 4.89 13.96
CA LYS A 351 30.37 5.20 13.00
C LYS A 351 31.56 4.29 13.24
N GLN A 352 32.19 3.86 12.14
CA GLN A 352 33.51 3.26 12.18
C GLN A 352 34.48 4.20 11.45
N GLY A 353 35.31 4.92 12.20
CA GLY A 353 36.09 6.03 11.66
C GLY A 353 35.18 7.15 11.12
N LYS A 354 35.32 7.46 9.80
CA LYS A 354 34.49 8.47 9.13
C LYS A 354 33.29 7.88 8.38
N GLN A 355 33.15 6.55 8.33
CA GLN A 355 32.11 5.87 7.57
C GLN A 355 30.91 5.53 8.44
N PHE A 356 29.71 5.62 7.85
CA PHE A 356 28.48 5.12 8.42
C PHE A 356 28.23 3.70 7.88
N PRO A 357 27.73 2.77 8.72
CA PRO A 357 27.39 1.44 8.24
C PRO A 357 26.23 1.50 7.25
N THR A 358 26.23 0.56 6.29
CA THR A 358 25.13 0.40 5.34
C THR A 358 23.82 0.12 6.09
N PHE A 359 22.77 0.85 5.75
CA PHE A 359 21.47 0.62 6.37
C PHE A 359 20.33 0.83 5.37
N VAL A 360 19.16 0.26 5.65
CA VAL A 360 17.97 0.42 4.82
C VAL A 360 17.10 1.53 5.41
N TYR A 361 16.91 2.60 4.64
CA TYR A 361 16.04 3.72 5.01
C TYR A 361 14.75 3.70 4.20
N ARG A 362 13.71 4.25 4.78
CA ARG A 362 12.46 4.58 4.11
C ARG A 362 12.41 6.08 3.90
N THR A 363 12.54 6.52 2.65
CA THR A 363 12.63 7.94 2.29
C THR A 363 11.38 8.41 1.56
N HIS A 364 11.06 9.69 1.73
CA HIS A 364 9.94 10.32 1.06
C HIS A 364 10.33 11.74 0.68
N ASP A 365 10.50 11.98 -0.62
CA ASP A 365 10.90 13.28 -1.13
C ASP A 365 9.77 14.32 -1.01
N GLN A 366 10.13 15.59 -1.13
CA GLN A 366 9.18 16.69 -1.21
C GLN A 366 8.33 16.59 -2.50
N PRO A 367 7.13 17.19 -2.51
CA PRO A 367 6.31 17.29 -3.72
C PRO A 367 7.04 17.97 -4.88
N ASN A 368 6.69 17.62 -6.11
CA ASN A 368 7.17 18.33 -7.29
C ASN A 368 6.63 19.77 -7.28
N LEU A 369 7.53 20.77 -7.34
CA LEU A 369 7.19 22.19 -7.23
C LEU A 369 6.25 22.69 -8.34
N GLU A 370 6.36 22.17 -9.56
CA GLU A 370 5.48 22.53 -10.68
C GLU A 370 4.04 22.08 -10.38
N LYS A 371 3.86 20.83 -9.97
CA LYS A 371 2.55 20.29 -9.59
C LYS A 371 1.98 21.00 -8.35
N LEU A 372 2.84 21.40 -7.42
CA LEU A 372 2.44 22.15 -6.24
C LEU A 372 1.92 23.54 -6.63
N GLY A 373 2.55 24.20 -7.62
CA GLY A 373 2.07 25.45 -8.19
C GLY A 373 0.67 25.31 -8.82
N ASP A 374 0.44 24.26 -9.60
CA ASP A 374 -0.88 23.97 -10.18
C ASP A 374 -1.94 23.75 -9.08
N PHE A 375 -1.56 23.00 -8.03
CA PHE A 375 -2.43 22.78 -6.88
C PHE A 375 -2.74 24.06 -6.12
N ALA A 376 -1.75 24.95 -5.94
CA ALA A 376 -1.96 26.27 -5.31
C ALA A 376 -2.98 27.13 -6.09
N LEU A 377 -2.91 27.09 -7.42
CA LEU A 377 -3.90 27.75 -8.27
C LEU A 377 -5.29 27.13 -8.14
N PHE A 378 -5.35 25.81 -8.03
CA PHE A 378 -6.62 25.10 -7.85
C PHE A 378 -7.29 25.45 -6.52
N VAL A 379 -6.59 25.34 -5.38
CA VAL A 379 -7.19 25.61 -4.06
C VAL A 379 -7.58 27.08 -3.88
N LYS A 380 -6.93 27.99 -4.62
CA LYS A 380 -7.26 29.42 -4.63
C LYS A 380 -8.69 29.69 -5.17
N GLN A 381 -9.19 28.83 -6.06
CA GLN A 381 -10.57 28.96 -6.59
C GLN A 381 -11.63 28.73 -5.48
N PHE A 382 -11.27 27.98 -4.43
CA PHE A 382 -12.11 27.76 -3.25
C PHE A 382 -11.84 28.76 -2.11
N GLY A 383 -10.99 29.78 -2.36
CA GLY A 383 -10.65 30.79 -1.36
C GLY A 383 -9.54 30.39 -0.39
N TYR A 384 -8.84 29.28 -0.66
CA TYR A 384 -7.70 28.83 0.16
C TYR A 384 -6.37 29.28 -0.46
N SER A 385 -5.32 29.29 0.37
CA SER A 385 -3.96 29.55 -0.08
C SER A 385 -3.01 28.47 0.47
N ILE A 386 -1.99 28.15 -0.30
CA ILE A 386 -0.92 27.24 0.09
C ILE A 386 0.42 27.89 -0.22
N GLN A 387 1.38 27.73 0.72
CA GLN A 387 2.74 28.20 0.52
C GLN A 387 3.52 27.15 -0.28
N THR A 388 4.38 27.64 -1.18
CA THR A 388 5.17 26.78 -2.07
C THR A 388 6.64 26.72 -1.70
N GLU A 389 7.06 27.51 -0.69
CA GLU A 389 8.41 27.46 -0.16
C GLU A 389 8.67 26.12 0.55
N PRO A 390 9.78 25.42 0.26
CA PRO A 390 10.03 24.06 0.73
C PRO A 390 9.85 23.81 2.23
N GLN A 391 10.16 24.80 3.06
CA GLN A 391 10.06 24.71 4.52
C GLN A 391 8.63 24.89 5.05
N GLU A 392 7.76 25.50 4.26
CA GLU A 392 6.39 25.87 4.66
C GLU A 392 5.32 24.96 4.06
N ILE A 393 5.69 24.11 3.08
CA ILE A 393 4.75 23.24 2.35
C ILE A 393 3.93 22.37 3.32
N ALA A 394 4.60 21.65 4.22
CA ALA A 394 3.94 20.71 5.12
C ALA A 394 2.98 21.41 6.09
N GLN A 395 3.41 22.53 6.69
CA GLN A 395 2.56 23.33 7.57
C GLN A 395 1.38 23.91 6.83
N SER A 396 1.59 24.43 5.63
CA SER A 396 0.54 24.99 4.77
C SER A 396 -0.51 23.97 4.38
N ILE A 397 -0.09 22.71 4.09
CA ILE A 397 -1.00 21.59 3.82
C ILE A 397 -1.83 21.23 5.07
N ASN A 398 -1.24 21.24 6.24
CA ASN A 398 -1.95 20.96 7.50
C ASN A 398 -3.00 22.05 7.80
N VAL A 399 -2.65 23.33 7.67
CA VAL A 399 -3.59 24.45 7.83
C VAL A 399 -4.73 24.35 6.82
N LEU A 400 -4.43 24.01 5.57
CA LEU A 400 -5.45 23.77 4.55
C LEU A 400 -6.38 22.61 4.95
N SER A 401 -5.81 21.47 5.41
CA SER A 401 -6.58 20.29 5.82
C SER A 401 -7.51 20.60 7.01
N GLU A 402 -7.02 21.34 8.02
CA GLU A 402 -7.83 21.80 9.16
C GLU A 402 -8.97 22.73 8.71
N GLY A 403 -8.67 23.68 7.80
CA GLY A 403 -9.65 24.61 7.25
C GLY A 403 -10.72 23.95 6.38
N LEU A 404 -10.48 22.73 5.91
CA LEU A 404 -11.41 21.95 5.07
C LEU A 404 -12.35 21.05 5.90
N ALA A 405 -12.15 20.90 7.18
CA ALA A 405 -12.94 19.98 8.01
C ALA A 405 -14.44 20.25 7.89
N GLY A 406 -15.21 19.23 7.49
CA GLY A 406 -16.66 19.29 7.32
C GLY A 406 -17.16 20.06 6.07
N LYS A 407 -16.28 20.48 5.16
CA LYS A 407 -16.66 21.17 3.93
C LYS A 407 -16.82 20.21 2.74
N PRO A 408 -17.71 20.51 1.79
CA PRO A 408 -17.95 19.65 0.63
C PRO A 408 -16.71 19.38 -0.22
N GLU A 409 -15.85 20.40 -0.38
CA GLU A 409 -14.63 20.35 -1.18
C GLU A 409 -13.45 19.62 -0.48
N ALA A 410 -13.59 19.28 0.81
CA ALA A 410 -12.52 18.66 1.59
C ALA A 410 -11.95 17.40 0.92
N HIS A 411 -12.82 16.51 0.49
CA HIS A 411 -12.42 15.23 -0.07
C HIS A 411 -11.57 15.39 -1.33
N ILE A 412 -11.99 16.24 -2.27
CA ILE A 412 -11.25 16.43 -3.53
C ILE A 412 -9.91 17.12 -3.30
N ILE A 413 -9.88 18.15 -2.44
CA ILE A 413 -8.64 18.88 -2.14
C ILE A 413 -7.64 17.96 -1.43
N GLN A 414 -8.07 17.16 -0.46
CA GLN A 414 -7.21 16.18 0.22
C GLN A 414 -6.70 15.11 -0.74
N THR A 415 -7.58 14.58 -1.62
CA THR A 415 -7.18 13.59 -2.63
C THR A 415 -6.13 14.16 -3.59
N LEU A 416 -6.29 15.38 -4.06
CA LEU A 416 -5.30 16.03 -4.91
C LEU A 416 -4.00 16.33 -4.17
N ALA A 417 -4.06 16.78 -2.90
CA ALA A 417 -2.88 16.98 -2.08
C ALA A 417 -2.07 15.69 -1.91
N ILE A 418 -2.72 14.54 -1.71
CA ILE A 418 -2.05 13.23 -1.64
C ILE A 418 -1.41 12.86 -2.99
N ARG A 419 -2.09 13.10 -4.11
CA ARG A 419 -1.56 12.83 -5.47
C ARG A 419 -0.32 13.66 -5.82
N LEU A 420 -0.10 14.79 -5.13
CA LEU A 420 1.12 15.61 -5.29
C LEU A 420 2.34 14.97 -4.63
N MET A 421 2.12 14.19 -3.57
CA MET A 421 3.21 13.62 -2.79
C MET A 421 4.06 12.69 -3.65
N ALA A 422 5.37 12.76 -3.46
CA ALA A 422 6.28 11.77 -3.99
C ALA A 422 5.93 10.38 -3.43
N LYS A 423 6.37 9.32 -4.10
CA LYS A 423 6.26 7.97 -3.53
C LYS A 423 7.41 7.74 -2.58
N ALA A 424 7.12 7.21 -1.41
CA ALA A 424 8.16 6.74 -0.51
C ALA A 424 8.88 5.53 -1.10
N LEU A 425 10.19 5.44 -0.90
CA LEU A 425 11.06 4.39 -1.45
C LEU A 425 11.96 3.81 -0.37
N TYR A 426 12.42 2.58 -0.57
CA TYR A 426 13.53 2.02 0.19
C TYR A 426 14.84 2.35 -0.53
N THR A 427 15.86 2.73 0.23
CA THR A 427 17.20 3.05 -0.27
C THR A 427 18.24 2.92 0.85
N THR A 428 19.50 2.81 0.50
CA THR A 428 20.62 2.91 1.44
C THR A 428 21.05 4.35 1.74
N GLU A 429 20.55 5.31 0.97
CA GLU A 429 20.80 6.74 1.21
C GLU A 429 19.99 7.27 2.38
N ALA A 430 20.66 7.89 3.35
CA ALA A 430 20.02 8.48 4.54
C ALA A 430 19.37 9.84 4.18
N LYS A 431 18.19 9.80 3.54
CA LYS A 431 17.38 10.98 3.18
C LYS A 431 16.18 11.13 4.14
N PRO A 432 15.64 12.36 4.29
CA PRO A 432 14.46 12.60 5.12
C PRO A 432 13.20 11.89 4.59
N HIS A 433 12.23 11.71 5.50
CA HIS A 433 10.87 11.33 5.16
C HIS A 433 9.94 12.54 5.31
N PHE A 434 9.70 13.25 4.21
CA PHE A 434 8.95 14.52 4.19
C PHE A 434 7.60 14.44 4.90
N GLY A 435 6.73 13.50 4.51
CA GLY A 435 5.38 13.41 5.07
C GLY A 435 5.32 13.13 6.58
N LEU A 436 6.36 12.51 7.17
CA LEU A 436 6.47 12.25 8.61
C LEU A 436 7.27 13.31 9.37
N ALA A 437 7.91 14.23 8.68
CA ALA A 437 8.86 15.21 9.25
C ALA A 437 9.99 14.53 10.05
N PHE A 438 10.50 13.40 9.54
CA PHE A 438 11.62 12.69 10.15
C PHE A 438 12.89 12.85 9.30
N GLU A 439 13.99 13.20 9.94
CA GLU A 439 15.30 13.31 9.28
C GLU A 439 15.81 11.95 8.82
N HIS A 440 15.60 10.91 9.64
CA HIS A 440 15.93 9.53 9.34
C HIS A 440 14.79 8.63 9.75
N TYR A 441 14.42 7.73 8.84
CA TYR A 441 13.33 6.80 9.06
C TYR A 441 13.63 5.45 8.39
N THR A 442 13.21 4.37 9.01
CA THR A 442 13.28 3.02 8.48
C THR A 442 11.99 2.28 8.76
N HIS A 443 11.82 1.11 8.19
CA HIS A 443 10.81 0.15 8.59
C HIS A 443 11.48 -0.98 9.38
N PHE A 444 11.02 -1.19 10.61
CA PHE A 444 11.54 -2.19 11.54
C PHE A 444 10.40 -3.06 12.11
N THR A 445 9.17 -2.56 12.06
CA THR A 445 8.05 -3.04 12.87
C THR A 445 7.17 -4.11 12.22
N SER A 446 7.47 -4.58 11.00
CA SER A 446 6.63 -5.61 10.35
C SER A 446 7.43 -6.60 9.49
N PRO A 447 8.36 -7.39 10.07
CA PRO A 447 9.22 -8.32 9.33
C PRO A 447 8.49 -9.58 8.83
N ILE A 448 7.31 -9.93 9.36
CA ILE A 448 6.51 -11.06 8.86
C ILE A 448 6.01 -10.77 7.44
N ARG A 449 5.68 -9.50 7.17
CA ARG A 449 5.03 -9.10 5.93
C ARG A 449 5.83 -8.13 5.05
N ARG A 450 7.01 -7.66 5.49
CA ARG A 450 7.88 -6.77 4.69
C ARG A 450 9.33 -7.22 4.76
N TYR A 451 9.91 -7.55 3.62
CA TYR A 451 11.31 -7.98 3.54
C TYR A 451 12.33 -6.89 3.97
N PRO A 452 12.14 -5.59 3.69
CA PRO A 452 13.03 -4.55 4.21
C PRO A 452 13.17 -4.54 5.73
N ASP A 453 12.11 -4.81 6.48
CA ASP A 453 12.13 -4.90 7.94
C ASP A 453 13.04 -6.06 8.40
N LEU A 454 12.97 -7.20 7.71
CA LEU A 454 13.86 -8.33 7.96
C LEU A 454 15.33 -7.99 7.70
N LEU A 455 15.62 -7.21 6.64
CA LEU A 455 16.96 -6.69 6.39
C LEU A 455 17.42 -5.77 7.51
N VAL A 456 16.55 -4.88 7.97
CA VAL A 456 16.83 -3.96 9.09
C VAL A 456 17.12 -4.74 10.38
N HIS A 457 16.35 -5.76 10.71
CA HIS A 457 16.60 -6.64 11.86
C HIS A 457 17.99 -7.27 11.79
N ARG A 458 18.35 -7.86 10.66
CA ARG A 458 19.66 -8.51 10.46
C ARG A 458 20.82 -7.55 10.60
N LEU A 459 20.73 -6.39 9.96
CA LEU A 459 21.77 -5.35 10.05
C LEU A 459 21.90 -4.83 11.47
N LEU A 460 20.78 -4.50 12.13
CA LEU A 460 20.80 -3.98 13.50
C LEU A 460 21.39 -5.01 14.48
N LYS A 461 21.05 -6.31 14.36
CA LYS A 461 21.65 -7.39 15.19
C LYS A 461 23.17 -7.44 15.04
N LYS A 462 23.69 -7.35 13.81
CA LYS A 462 25.13 -7.31 13.54
C LYS A 462 25.77 -6.08 14.16
N TYR A 463 25.16 -4.90 13.99
CA TYR A 463 25.71 -3.63 14.48
C TYR A 463 25.70 -3.52 16.00
N LEU A 464 24.72 -4.06 16.68
CA LEU A 464 24.69 -4.15 18.14
C LEU A 464 25.83 -5.04 18.71
N LYS A 465 26.34 -5.99 17.89
CA LYS A 465 27.53 -6.80 18.20
C LYS A 465 28.85 -6.15 17.76
N GLY A 466 28.81 -4.97 17.13
CA GLY A 466 29.99 -4.27 16.60
C GLY A 466 30.46 -4.77 15.21
N GLU A 467 29.67 -5.60 14.55
CA GLU A 467 29.96 -6.15 13.22
C GLU A 467 29.40 -5.23 12.12
N PHE A 468 30.16 -4.24 11.69
CA PHE A 468 29.70 -3.27 10.70
C PHE A 468 29.85 -3.78 9.27
N HIS A 469 28.86 -3.50 8.43
CA HIS A 469 28.83 -3.80 7.00
C HIS A 469 28.82 -2.54 6.16
N PHE A 470 29.55 -2.58 5.02
CA PHE A 470 29.71 -1.46 4.08
C PHE A 470 29.42 -1.90 2.63
N GLU A 471 28.44 -2.77 2.43
CA GLU A 471 28.04 -3.33 1.13
C GLU A 471 26.86 -2.57 0.51
N GLU A 472 26.96 -1.25 0.42
CA GLU A 472 25.88 -0.36 -0.01
C GLU A 472 25.23 -0.80 -1.34
N ALA A 473 26.04 -1.13 -2.35
CA ALA A 473 25.53 -1.51 -3.67
C ALA A 473 24.68 -2.79 -3.67
N VAL A 474 24.97 -3.74 -2.76
CA VAL A 474 24.20 -4.98 -2.61
C VAL A 474 22.84 -4.67 -2.00
N TYR A 475 22.83 -3.92 -0.90
CA TYR A 475 21.60 -3.55 -0.21
C TYR A 475 20.74 -2.58 -1.03
N GLU A 476 21.35 -1.68 -1.82
CA GLU A 476 20.59 -0.79 -2.72
C GLU A 476 19.80 -1.58 -3.78
N LYS A 477 20.36 -2.67 -4.32
CA LYS A 477 19.62 -3.58 -5.21
C LYS A 477 18.44 -4.23 -4.50
N LYS A 478 18.63 -4.68 -3.24
CA LYS A 478 17.55 -5.24 -2.42
C LYS A 478 16.45 -4.19 -2.14
N CYS A 479 16.83 -2.95 -1.86
CA CYS A 479 15.91 -1.82 -1.66
C CYS A 479 15.07 -1.52 -2.90
N LYS A 480 15.69 -1.48 -4.08
CA LYS A 480 14.97 -1.28 -5.36
C LYS A 480 13.96 -2.39 -5.61
N HIS A 481 14.38 -3.65 -5.46
CA HIS A 481 13.48 -4.79 -5.60
C HIS A 481 12.29 -4.69 -4.63
N ALA A 482 12.54 -4.41 -3.35
CA ALA A 482 11.49 -4.26 -2.35
C ALA A 482 10.50 -3.13 -2.71
N SER A 483 11.00 -1.98 -3.19
CA SER A 483 10.15 -0.87 -3.64
C SER A 483 9.30 -1.23 -4.86
N GLU A 484 9.84 -2.02 -5.79
CA GLU A 484 9.12 -2.54 -6.96
C GLU A 484 8.03 -3.53 -6.54
N ARG A 485 8.34 -4.45 -5.61
CA ARG A 485 7.37 -5.42 -5.08
C ARG A 485 6.24 -4.73 -4.30
N GLU A 486 6.56 -3.74 -3.47
CA GLU A 486 5.55 -2.92 -2.78
C GLU A 486 4.61 -2.21 -3.77
N LYS A 487 5.16 -1.66 -4.86
CA LYS A 487 4.33 -1.06 -5.91
C LYS A 487 3.40 -2.09 -6.56
N VAL A 488 3.89 -3.29 -6.87
CA VAL A 488 3.08 -4.37 -7.45
C VAL A 488 1.96 -4.77 -6.47
N ALA A 489 2.28 -4.93 -5.18
CA ALA A 489 1.31 -5.24 -4.14
C ALA A 489 0.19 -4.19 -4.06
N ALA A 490 0.55 -2.90 -3.99
CA ALA A 490 -0.42 -1.81 -3.94
C ALA A 490 -1.26 -1.70 -5.22
N ASP A 491 -0.70 -1.99 -6.40
CA ASP A 491 -1.43 -1.99 -7.66
C ASP A 491 -2.43 -3.15 -7.72
N ALA A 492 -2.06 -4.34 -7.21
CA ALA A 492 -2.94 -5.52 -7.11
C ALA A 492 -4.07 -5.32 -6.10
N GLU A 493 -3.77 -4.75 -4.92
CA GLU A 493 -4.77 -4.38 -3.92
C GLU A 493 -5.81 -3.42 -4.51
N ARG A 494 -5.36 -2.33 -5.17
CA ARG A 494 -6.27 -1.40 -5.86
C ARG A 494 -7.12 -2.07 -6.93
N ALA A 495 -6.55 -3.01 -7.68
CA ALA A 495 -7.27 -3.75 -8.70
C ALA A 495 -8.37 -4.64 -8.09
N SER A 496 -8.09 -5.28 -6.93
CA SER A 496 -9.08 -6.11 -6.22
C SER A 496 -10.19 -5.25 -5.60
N ILE A 497 -9.85 -4.09 -5.01
CA ILE A 497 -10.82 -3.11 -4.51
C ILE A 497 -11.72 -2.63 -5.66
N LYS A 498 -11.12 -2.23 -6.78
CA LYS A 498 -11.88 -1.75 -7.95
C LYS A 498 -12.79 -2.83 -8.52
N TYR A 499 -12.33 -4.08 -8.58
CA TYR A 499 -13.15 -5.22 -8.98
C TYR A 499 -14.41 -5.33 -8.08
N LYS A 500 -14.22 -5.34 -6.75
CA LYS A 500 -15.33 -5.42 -5.79
C LYS A 500 -16.26 -4.22 -5.81
N GLN A 501 -15.74 -3.03 -6.04
CA GLN A 501 -16.56 -1.84 -6.25
C GLN A 501 -17.45 -1.98 -7.48
N VAL A 502 -16.88 -2.40 -8.63
CA VAL A 502 -17.65 -2.58 -9.87
C VAL A 502 -18.67 -3.70 -9.75
N GLU A 503 -18.33 -4.80 -9.08
CA GLU A 503 -19.26 -5.91 -8.79
C GLU A 503 -20.47 -5.43 -7.95
N LEU A 504 -20.24 -4.61 -6.92
CA LEU A 504 -21.32 -4.00 -6.15
C LEU A 504 -22.14 -3.03 -6.99
N MET A 505 -21.48 -2.17 -7.77
CA MET A 505 -22.14 -1.18 -8.61
C MET A 505 -23.05 -1.80 -9.67
N GLN A 506 -22.73 -3.01 -10.15
CA GLN A 506 -23.59 -3.75 -11.08
C GLN A 506 -24.97 -4.05 -10.49
N THR A 507 -25.06 -4.27 -9.16
CA THR A 507 -26.35 -4.46 -8.49
C THR A 507 -27.17 -3.17 -8.36
N LEU A 508 -26.55 -2.03 -8.66
CA LEU A 508 -27.12 -0.69 -8.54
C LEU A 508 -27.36 -0.02 -9.90
N GLU A 509 -27.21 -0.73 -11.01
CA GLU A 509 -27.47 -0.19 -12.36
C GLU A 509 -28.86 0.44 -12.44
N GLY A 510 -28.96 1.61 -13.07
CA GLY A 510 -30.16 2.43 -13.15
C GLY A 510 -30.48 3.25 -11.90
N LYS A 511 -29.72 3.13 -10.81
CA LYS A 511 -29.92 3.96 -9.61
C LYS A 511 -29.18 5.29 -9.73
N ARG A 512 -29.81 6.33 -9.15
CA ARG A 512 -29.25 7.68 -9.04
C ARG A 512 -28.50 7.84 -7.74
N LEU A 513 -27.30 8.40 -7.82
CA LEU A 513 -26.40 8.59 -6.71
C LEU A 513 -25.76 9.97 -6.77
N LYS A 514 -25.35 10.48 -5.61
CA LYS A 514 -24.58 11.73 -5.52
C LYS A 514 -23.09 11.42 -5.62
N GLY A 515 -22.38 12.28 -6.36
CA GLY A 515 -20.94 12.17 -6.51
C GLY A 515 -20.27 13.53 -6.61
N VAL A 516 -18.95 13.50 -6.58
CA VAL A 516 -18.08 14.66 -6.75
C VAL A 516 -17.23 14.46 -7.99
N ILE A 517 -17.09 15.49 -8.81
CA ILE A 517 -16.19 15.46 -9.97
C ILE A 517 -14.74 15.34 -9.47
N SER A 518 -14.12 14.17 -9.69
CA SER A 518 -12.78 13.81 -9.21
C SER A 518 -11.66 14.05 -10.23
N SER A 519 -12.02 14.12 -11.54
CA SER A 519 -11.09 14.40 -12.63
C SER A 519 -11.81 14.83 -13.89
N LEU A 520 -11.13 15.68 -14.68
CA LEU A 520 -11.62 16.19 -15.96
C LEU A 520 -10.63 15.81 -17.06
N MET A 521 -11.13 15.16 -18.12
CA MET A 521 -10.34 14.72 -19.27
C MET A 521 -10.98 15.17 -20.58
N GLU A 522 -10.22 15.14 -21.68
CA GLU A 522 -10.71 15.51 -23.02
C GLU A 522 -11.81 14.57 -23.53
N TRP A 523 -12.00 13.39 -22.91
CA TRP A 523 -12.99 12.38 -23.29
C TRP A 523 -14.13 12.21 -22.30
N GLY A 524 -14.06 12.84 -21.10
CA GLY A 524 -15.10 12.69 -20.08
C GLY A 524 -14.76 13.27 -18.73
N ILE A 525 -15.75 13.22 -17.85
CA ILE A 525 -15.64 13.55 -16.43
C ILE A 525 -15.61 12.26 -15.61
N TYR A 526 -14.69 12.18 -14.65
CA TYR A 526 -14.71 11.15 -13.63
C TYR A 526 -15.46 11.68 -12.41
N VAL A 527 -16.37 10.87 -11.90
CA VAL A 527 -17.19 11.19 -10.73
C VAL A 527 -16.95 10.13 -9.67
N GLU A 528 -16.54 10.55 -8.49
CA GLU A 528 -16.43 9.68 -7.33
C GLU A 528 -17.74 9.72 -6.54
N LEU A 529 -18.35 8.56 -6.32
CA LEU A 529 -19.62 8.40 -5.62
C LEU A 529 -19.37 8.46 -4.12
N LEU A 530 -20.08 9.38 -3.43
CA LEU A 530 -19.79 9.71 -2.03
C LEU A 530 -20.01 8.55 -1.04
N ASP A 531 -21.06 7.75 -1.25
CA ASP A 531 -21.42 6.67 -0.31
C ASP A 531 -20.61 5.39 -0.52
N ILE A 532 -20.00 5.23 -1.71
CA ILE A 532 -19.36 3.97 -2.13
C ILE A 532 -17.86 4.17 -2.37
N LEU A 533 -17.40 5.42 -2.47
CA LEU A 533 -16.02 5.80 -2.83
C LEU A 533 -15.54 5.09 -4.12
N CYS A 534 -16.46 4.86 -5.05
CA CYS A 534 -16.20 4.28 -6.36
C CYS A 534 -16.21 5.35 -7.42
N GLU A 535 -15.20 5.38 -8.27
CA GLU A 535 -15.11 6.31 -9.38
C GLU A 535 -15.71 5.72 -10.64
N GLY A 536 -16.62 6.45 -11.30
CA GLY A 536 -17.16 6.15 -12.63
C GLY A 536 -16.91 7.28 -13.61
N MET A 537 -17.16 7.02 -14.90
CA MET A 537 -16.91 7.98 -15.98
C MET A 537 -18.21 8.37 -16.70
N VAL A 538 -18.46 9.66 -16.80
CA VAL A 538 -19.43 10.25 -17.76
C VAL A 538 -18.65 10.61 -19.02
N ARG A 539 -18.98 10.02 -20.15
CA ARG A 539 -18.32 10.34 -21.43
C ARG A 539 -18.82 11.66 -21.97
N LEU A 540 -17.96 12.49 -22.57
CA LEU A 540 -18.39 13.71 -23.24
C LEU A 540 -19.39 13.43 -24.38
N SER A 541 -19.26 12.29 -25.07
CA SER A 541 -20.23 11.87 -26.10
C SER A 541 -21.65 11.64 -25.57
N ASP A 542 -21.79 11.40 -24.28
CA ASP A 542 -23.07 11.16 -23.61
C ASP A 542 -23.70 12.45 -23.07
N MET A 543 -22.95 13.55 -23.08
CA MET A 543 -23.43 14.91 -22.71
C MET A 543 -23.96 15.63 -23.95
N THR A 544 -25.22 15.34 -24.31
CA THR A 544 -25.81 15.76 -25.57
C THR A 544 -26.42 17.17 -25.56
N ASP A 545 -26.45 17.84 -24.41
CA ASP A 545 -27.01 19.18 -24.21
C ASP A 545 -26.12 20.28 -24.79
N ASP A 546 -24.81 20.07 -24.93
CA ASP A 546 -23.86 21.03 -25.51
C ASP A 546 -22.58 20.30 -26.00
N TYR A 547 -21.70 21.09 -26.66
CA TYR A 547 -20.33 20.68 -26.96
C TYR A 547 -19.39 21.21 -25.87
N TYR A 548 -18.75 20.32 -25.13
CA TYR A 548 -17.94 20.68 -23.99
C TYR A 548 -16.45 20.68 -24.32
N VAL A 549 -15.75 21.75 -23.96
CA VAL A 549 -14.29 21.91 -24.15
C VAL A 549 -13.59 22.00 -22.80
N LEU A 550 -12.48 21.29 -22.67
CA LEU A 550 -11.67 21.30 -21.46
C LEU A 550 -10.81 22.57 -21.38
N ASP A 551 -11.07 23.42 -20.40
CA ASP A 551 -10.16 24.47 -19.95
C ASP A 551 -9.19 23.91 -18.90
N LYS A 552 -7.97 23.52 -19.35
CA LYS A 552 -6.94 22.95 -18.49
C LYS A 552 -6.44 23.91 -17.40
N LYS A 553 -6.45 25.22 -17.68
CA LYS A 553 -6.00 26.25 -16.72
C LYS A 553 -7.05 26.57 -15.67
N GLY A 554 -8.32 26.51 -16.05
CA GLY A 554 -9.43 26.73 -15.14
C GLY A 554 -9.96 25.47 -14.45
N PHE A 555 -9.38 24.29 -14.71
CA PHE A 555 -9.82 23.00 -14.15
C PHE A 555 -11.32 22.75 -14.35
N LYS A 556 -11.85 23.09 -15.53
CA LYS A 556 -13.28 23.03 -15.85
C LYS A 556 -13.56 22.62 -17.29
N LEU A 557 -14.71 22.00 -17.48
CA LEU A 557 -15.34 21.83 -18.80
C LEU A 557 -16.34 22.95 -19.03
N VAL A 558 -16.32 23.55 -20.22
CA VAL A 558 -17.18 24.67 -20.58
C VAL A 558 -17.96 24.30 -21.82
N GLY A 559 -19.31 24.39 -21.75
CA GLY A 559 -20.19 24.24 -22.90
C GLY A 559 -20.06 25.45 -23.85
N GLU A 560 -19.88 25.20 -25.13
CA GLU A 560 -19.66 26.27 -26.11
C GLU A 560 -20.90 27.18 -26.28
N ARG A 561 -22.08 26.58 -26.29
CA ARG A 561 -23.35 27.28 -26.51
C ARG A 561 -23.97 27.76 -25.21
N THR A 562 -24.16 26.86 -24.25
CA THR A 562 -24.90 27.13 -23.00
C THR A 562 -24.05 27.85 -21.95
N LYS A 563 -22.72 27.83 -22.10
CA LYS A 563 -21.77 28.31 -21.10
C LYS A 563 -21.87 27.57 -19.75
N LYS A 564 -22.61 26.47 -19.71
CA LYS A 564 -22.66 25.58 -18.55
C LYS A 564 -21.25 25.07 -18.24
N THR A 565 -20.88 25.08 -16.98
CA THR A 565 -19.54 24.68 -16.55
C THR A 565 -19.61 23.51 -15.57
N TYR A 566 -18.65 22.59 -15.65
CA TYR A 566 -18.41 21.54 -14.69
C TYR A 566 -16.97 21.65 -14.23
N GLN A 567 -16.77 21.75 -12.92
CA GLN A 567 -15.46 21.96 -12.31
C GLN A 567 -15.07 20.78 -11.43
N LEU A 568 -13.76 20.63 -11.21
CA LEU A 568 -13.26 19.72 -10.18
C LEU A 568 -13.87 20.10 -8.83
N GLY A 569 -14.44 19.10 -8.12
CA GLY A 569 -15.08 19.32 -6.82
C GLY A 569 -16.58 19.62 -6.88
N ASP A 570 -17.16 19.82 -8.06
CA ASP A 570 -18.62 20.01 -8.17
C ASP A 570 -19.38 18.77 -7.72
N LEU A 571 -20.43 19.00 -6.92
CA LEU A 571 -21.40 17.98 -6.56
C LEU A 571 -22.35 17.76 -7.73
N VAL A 572 -22.47 16.54 -8.16
CA VAL A 572 -23.33 16.13 -9.27
C VAL A 572 -24.19 14.93 -8.89
N GLU A 573 -25.36 14.84 -9.50
CA GLU A 573 -26.17 13.63 -9.47
C GLU A 573 -25.90 12.82 -10.74
N VAL A 574 -25.66 11.53 -10.56
CA VAL A 574 -25.38 10.61 -11.67
C VAL A 574 -26.21 9.35 -11.56
N GLU A 575 -26.52 8.75 -12.71
CA GLU A 575 -27.17 7.44 -12.79
C GLU A 575 -26.18 6.42 -13.32
N ILE A 576 -26.17 5.22 -12.74
CA ILE A 576 -25.28 4.15 -13.18
C ILE A 576 -25.79 3.62 -14.51
N LYS A 577 -25.01 3.85 -15.58
CA LYS A 577 -25.33 3.46 -16.96
C LYS A 577 -25.03 2.00 -17.20
N ALA A 578 -23.82 1.57 -16.88
CA ALA A 578 -23.34 0.22 -17.11
C ALA A 578 -22.06 -0.06 -16.30
N CYS A 579 -21.89 -1.32 -15.91
CA CYS A 579 -20.70 -1.81 -15.22
C CYS A 579 -19.99 -2.87 -16.05
N ASP A 580 -18.71 -2.65 -16.34
CA ASP A 580 -17.87 -3.63 -17.06
C ASP A 580 -16.88 -4.28 -16.07
N ILE A 581 -17.22 -5.47 -15.57
CA ILE A 581 -16.37 -6.23 -14.64
C ILE A 581 -15.03 -6.58 -15.30
N ALA A 582 -15.03 -6.88 -16.60
CA ALA A 582 -13.83 -7.27 -17.33
C ALA A 582 -12.80 -6.14 -17.36
N LYS A 583 -13.24 -4.92 -17.58
CA LYS A 583 -12.41 -3.71 -17.60
C LYS A 583 -12.32 -3.02 -16.26
N ARG A 584 -13.11 -3.46 -15.26
CA ARG A 584 -13.26 -2.85 -13.95
C ARG A 584 -13.61 -1.37 -14.04
N THR A 585 -14.60 -1.03 -14.91
CA THR A 585 -15.05 0.34 -15.16
C THR A 585 -16.54 0.49 -14.93
N VAL A 586 -16.94 1.71 -14.54
CA VAL A 586 -18.34 2.11 -14.38
C VAL A 586 -18.59 3.29 -15.30
N ASP A 587 -19.54 3.17 -16.22
CA ASP A 587 -20.04 4.25 -17.03
C ASP A 587 -21.27 4.87 -16.35
N LEU A 588 -21.34 6.20 -16.35
CA LEU A 588 -22.37 6.99 -15.68
C LEU A 588 -23.09 7.89 -16.67
N TRP A 589 -24.37 8.18 -16.40
CA TRP A 589 -25.09 9.30 -16.98
C TRP A 589 -25.08 10.47 -15.99
N LEU A 590 -24.90 11.68 -16.49
CA LEU A 590 -25.13 12.89 -15.71
C LEU A 590 -26.63 13.20 -15.67
N VAL A 591 -27.18 13.41 -14.47
CA VAL A 591 -28.59 13.72 -14.28
C VAL A 591 -28.74 15.22 -14.12
N GLY A 592 -29.47 15.88 -15.01
CA GLY A 592 -29.82 17.31 -14.92
C GLY A 592 -29.00 18.24 -15.77
#